data_67e535fefae4de7e08370591d946600c
#
_entry.id   67e535fefae4de7e08370591d946600c
#
_cell.length_a   1.000
_cell.length_b   1.000
_cell.length_c   1.000
_cell.angle_alpha   90.00
_cell.angle_beta   90.00
_cell.angle_gamma   90.00
#
_symmetry.space_group_name_H-M   'P 1'
#
loop_
_entity.id
_entity.type
_entity.pdbx_description
1 polymer ?
#
loop_
_entity_poly.entity_id
_entity_poly.type
_entity_poly.pdbx_seq_one_letter_code
_entity_poly.pdbx_strand_id
1 'polypeptide(L)'
;MQLKFYFIYCITAILYLTSCNPEYHSVGSSFFSTETFYSEIYRAPVFVFQDQVKSVQSDGLPSVQLGKINHSFFGESSASITAQLAISNNPIFGNYSQEQEDLADGTEPSIIQENERVTSVFFEVPFYNNQNDFDQDGVIDYLDIDPKDPDSDSDSDGLSDFSENAVGTNPLSNDSDNDGILDNEDTDSSSYDPENKVYEIDSVYGNKDSKFNIKIHELTYYLNLLDPYNNFETYQQFFSDANYFDQGFYSTEFFNDEVVLNYEELRYNYLEDIPETEDIDETTKVEFRYSPRIRLELKPDYFQENFIDLEGSTNLKNIANFQQHIKGVIIQTTNFTDDIYLLLNFDNAAIKVNYEYDSYNDKGTTTDASDDEIIRESSSYDITLGGIRINNLNKSGHDPIISLAIAESNSGIPQEKIVIQGGQFFSRINLFDAITLNDNNELLQLKNNNWLINEANLIFYIDKNQQSYYDAYVPERLYLYNLDSGEPINDFIIDNTINTRATN
;
A
#
# COMPACT_ATOMS: atom_id res chain seq x y z
N MET A 1 -15.61 -23.17 -86.57
CA MET A 1 -16.41 -23.19 -85.32
C MET A 1 -15.66 -22.61 -84.15
N GLN A 2 -14.32 -22.65 -84.11
CA GLN A 2 -13.52 -22.09 -83.05
C GLN A 2 -13.48 -20.55 -83.02
N LEU A 3 -13.59 -19.83 -84.11
CA LEU A 3 -13.49 -18.36 -84.11
C LEU A 3 -14.71 -17.64 -83.45
N LYS A 4 -15.87 -18.29 -83.42
CA LYS A 4 -17.08 -17.75 -82.77
C LYS A 4 -17.01 -17.89 -81.26
N PHE A 5 -16.30 -18.85 -80.71
CA PHE A 5 -16.11 -19.06 -79.29
C PHE A 5 -15.17 -17.99 -78.66
N TYR A 6 -14.10 -17.66 -79.40
CA TYR A 6 -13.20 -16.59 -78.97
C TYR A 6 -13.87 -15.20 -78.93
N PHE A 7 -14.77 -14.95 -79.91
CA PHE A 7 -15.49 -13.67 -79.93
C PHE A 7 -16.49 -13.53 -78.77
N ILE A 8 -17.13 -14.62 -78.40
CA ILE A 8 -18.03 -14.65 -77.23
C ILE A 8 -17.23 -14.51 -75.96
N TYR A 9 -16.05 -15.11 -75.84
CA TYR A 9 -15.20 -14.99 -74.67
C TYR A 9 -14.58 -13.60 -74.49
N CYS A 10 -14.24 -12.92 -75.57
CA CYS A 10 -13.82 -11.51 -75.57
C CYS A 10 -14.94 -10.56 -75.19
N ILE A 11 -16.17 -10.80 -75.67
CA ILE A 11 -17.32 -9.97 -75.28
C ILE A 11 -17.69 -10.16 -73.79
N THR A 12 -17.68 -11.37 -73.32
CA THR A 12 -17.89 -11.62 -71.87
C THR A 12 -16.78 -11.05 -70.99
N ALA A 13 -15.54 -11.09 -71.41
CA ALA A 13 -14.42 -10.48 -70.69
C ALA A 13 -14.50 -8.94 -70.66
N ILE A 14 -14.96 -8.33 -71.76
CA ILE A 14 -15.19 -6.86 -71.84
C ILE A 14 -16.39 -6.44 -70.99
N LEU A 15 -17.43 -7.25 -70.88
CA LEU A 15 -18.55 -6.97 -69.93
C LEU A 15 -18.19 -7.07 -68.47
N TYR A 16 -17.16 -7.90 -68.12
CA TYR A 16 -16.63 -7.93 -66.74
C TYR A 16 -15.73 -6.75 -66.42
N LEU A 17 -15.15 -6.06 -67.40
CA LEU A 17 -14.27 -4.91 -67.17
C LEU A 17 -15.02 -3.57 -67.08
N THR A 18 -16.30 -3.52 -67.41
CA THR A 18 -17.14 -2.29 -67.32
C THR A 18 -17.99 -2.21 -66.08
N SER A 19 -17.89 -3.21 -65.17
CA SER A 19 -18.71 -3.27 -63.96
C SER A 19 -17.94 -2.88 -62.68
N CYS A 20 -17.15 -1.84 -62.75
CA CYS A 20 -16.64 -1.21 -61.52
C CYS A 20 -16.43 0.29 -61.78
N ASN A 21 -17.51 1.00 -61.85
CA ASN A 21 -17.50 2.39 -61.47
C ASN A 21 -18.25 2.46 -60.14
N PRO A 22 -17.59 2.47 -59.00
CA PRO A 22 -18.25 2.86 -57.79
C PRO A 22 -18.50 4.37 -57.94
N GLU A 23 -19.66 4.74 -58.41
CA GLU A 23 -20.19 6.03 -58.02
C GLU A 23 -20.32 5.95 -56.49
N TYR A 24 -19.32 6.45 -55.82
CA TYR A 24 -19.49 6.87 -54.44
C TYR A 24 -20.56 7.96 -54.45
N HIS A 25 -21.82 7.56 -54.38
CA HIS A 25 -22.82 8.44 -53.85
C HIS A 25 -22.40 8.73 -52.40
N SER A 26 -21.64 9.80 -52.25
CA SER A 26 -21.44 10.43 -50.95
C SER A 26 -22.81 10.90 -50.47
N VAL A 27 -23.54 9.99 -49.84
CA VAL A 27 -24.71 10.35 -49.05
C VAL A 27 -24.21 11.31 -48.01
N GLY A 28 -24.41 12.61 -48.24
CA GLY A 28 -23.92 13.68 -47.39
C GLY A 28 -23.10 14.76 -48.09
N SER A 29 -22.61 14.57 -49.34
CA SER A 29 -21.86 15.64 -50.04
C SER A 29 -22.72 16.85 -50.40
N SER A 30 -24.05 16.70 -50.39
CA SER A 30 -24.97 17.82 -50.54
C SER A 30 -25.26 18.58 -49.25
N PHE A 31 -24.78 18.11 -48.12
CA PHE A 31 -24.89 18.82 -46.84
C PHE A 31 -23.66 19.69 -46.56
N PHE A 32 -22.57 19.49 -47.30
CA PHE A 32 -21.41 20.36 -47.18
C PHE A 32 -21.53 21.39 -48.32
N SER A 33 -21.97 22.59 -48.00
CA SER A 33 -21.73 23.76 -48.82
C SER A 33 -20.24 23.80 -49.14
N THR A 34 -19.84 24.34 -50.26
CA THR A 34 -18.45 24.48 -50.76
C THR A 34 -17.57 25.34 -49.85
N GLU A 35 -17.88 25.41 -48.57
CA GLU A 35 -17.07 26.13 -47.58
C GLU A 35 -15.99 25.17 -47.11
N THR A 36 -14.78 25.54 -47.47
CA THR A 36 -13.57 24.91 -46.92
C THR A 36 -13.56 25.07 -45.40
N PHE A 37 -13.60 23.96 -44.67
CA PHE A 37 -13.41 23.99 -43.24
C PHE A 37 -11.96 24.41 -42.96
N TYR A 38 -11.80 25.53 -42.28
CA TYR A 38 -10.50 25.95 -41.76
C TYR A 38 -10.37 25.40 -40.34
N SER A 39 -9.26 24.73 -40.08
CA SER A 39 -8.90 24.33 -38.72
C SER A 39 -8.03 25.43 -38.13
N GLU A 40 -8.48 26.01 -37.04
CA GLU A 40 -7.74 27.04 -36.28
C GLU A 40 -7.62 26.64 -34.82
N ILE A 41 -6.59 27.13 -34.16
CA ILE A 41 -6.40 26.96 -32.73
C ILE A 41 -6.93 28.20 -32.02
N TYR A 42 -7.97 28.03 -31.24
CA TYR A 42 -8.47 29.05 -30.34
C TYR A 42 -7.85 28.84 -28.94
N ARG A 43 -7.39 29.91 -28.30
CA ARG A 43 -6.86 29.86 -26.93
C ARG A 43 -7.77 30.67 -26.01
N ALA A 44 -8.47 29.98 -25.13
CA ALA A 44 -9.30 30.59 -24.13
C ALA A 44 -8.48 30.97 -22.88
N PRO A 45 -8.78 32.08 -22.19
CA PRO A 45 -8.20 32.41 -20.93
C PRO A 45 -8.64 31.40 -19.84
N VAL A 46 -7.70 31.10 -18.96
CA VAL A 46 -7.92 30.24 -17.80
C VAL A 46 -7.56 31.02 -16.55
N PHE A 47 -8.46 31.05 -15.59
CA PHE A 47 -8.26 31.76 -14.31
C PHE A 47 -8.04 30.71 -13.22
N VAL A 48 -6.89 30.76 -12.59
CA VAL A 48 -6.48 29.75 -11.61
C VAL A 48 -6.37 30.39 -10.23
N PHE A 49 -6.90 29.74 -9.21
CA PHE A 49 -6.91 30.18 -7.83
C PHE A 49 -6.26 29.11 -6.96
N GLN A 50 -5.40 29.54 -6.04
CA GLN A 50 -4.74 28.68 -5.07
C GLN A 50 -5.64 28.49 -3.86
N ASP A 51 -5.91 27.25 -3.51
CA ASP A 51 -6.69 26.87 -2.34
C ASP A 51 -5.92 25.93 -1.41
N GLN A 52 -6.32 25.85 -0.16
CA GLN A 52 -5.76 24.95 0.83
C GLN A 52 -6.84 24.07 1.44
N VAL A 53 -6.56 22.78 1.50
CA VAL A 53 -7.36 21.81 2.28
C VAL A 53 -6.88 21.87 3.73
N LYS A 54 -7.79 22.00 4.67
CA LYS A 54 -7.46 21.99 6.11
C LYS A 54 -7.39 20.56 6.65
N SER A 55 -8.30 19.71 6.20
CA SER A 55 -8.34 18.30 6.56
C SER A 55 -8.87 17.48 5.38
N VAL A 56 -8.48 16.23 5.29
CA VAL A 56 -8.98 15.25 4.34
C VAL A 56 -9.59 14.08 5.10
N GLN A 57 -10.55 13.41 4.51
CA GLN A 57 -11.01 12.13 5.04
C GLN A 57 -9.83 11.16 4.99
N SER A 58 -9.47 10.56 6.11
CA SER A 58 -8.24 9.78 6.27
C SER A 58 -8.48 8.38 6.83
N ASP A 59 -9.74 7.99 6.98
CA ASP A 59 -10.14 6.61 7.21
C ASP A 59 -10.25 5.85 5.87
N GLY A 60 -9.95 4.56 5.88
CA GLY A 60 -10.07 3.71 4.69
C GLY A 60 -9.02 3.97 3.61
N LEU A 61 -7.91 4.61 3.93
CA LEU A 61 -6.79 4.76 3.00
C LEU A 61 -6.12 3.40 2.72
N PRO A 62 -5.65 3.14 1.49
CA PRO A 62 -5.01 1.88 1.13
C PRO A 62 -3.67 1.67 1.83
N SER A 63 -2.98 2.75 2.20
CA SER A 63 -1.75 2.74 2.99
C SER A 63 -1.84 3.75 4.12
N VAL A 64 -1.17 3.46 5.22
CA VAL A 64 -1.13 4.31 6.40
C VAL A 64 0.24 4.96 6.51
N GLN A 65 0.25 6.25 6.87
CA GLN A 65 1.46 7.08 6.89
C GLN A 65 1.95 7.27 8.31
N LEU A 66 3.28 7.20 8.51
CA LEU A 66 3.92 7.42 9.81
C LEU A 66 5.26 8.14 9.61
N GLY A 67 5.59 9.09 10.49
CA GLY A 67 6.89 9.75 10.45
C GLY A 67 6.82 11.23 10.14
N LYS A 68 7.95 11.79 9.73
CA LYS A 68 8.12 13.21 9.45
C LYS A 68 9.01 13.42 8.24
N ILE A 69 8.63 14.35 7.38
CA ILE A 69 9.45 14.83 6.27
C ILE A 69 9.31 16.35 6.14
N ASN A 70 10.42 17.03 5.90
CA ASN A 70 10.45 18.46 5.72
C ASN A 70 10.84 18.81 4.28
N HIS A 71 10.00 19.61 3.66
CA HIS A 71 10.24 20.11 2.32
C HIS A 71 10.44 21.64 2.38
N SER A 72 11.53 22.14 1.78
CA SER A 72 11.90 23.55 1.86
C SER A 72 10.80 24.53 1.40
N PHE A 73 9.89 24.10 0.53
CA PHE A 73 8.80 24.90 -0.01
C PHE A 73 7.44 24.57 0.63
N PHE A 74 7.10 23.29 0.77
CA PHE A 74 5.82 22.87 1.33
C PHE A 74 5.80 22.81 2.86
N GLY A 75 6.98 22.93 3.49
CA GLY A 75 7.13 22.83 4.93
C GLY A 75 7.17 21.40 5.46
N GLU A 76 6.96 21.26 6.76
CA GLU A 76 6.96 19.99 7.46
C GLU A 76 5.63 19.27 7.28
N SER A 77 5.72 17.99 6.94
CA SER A 77 4.60 17.03 6.99
C SER A 77 4.92 15.96 8.02
N SER A 78 4.02 15.75 8.98
CA SER A 78 4.13 14.68 9.97
C SER A 78 2.85 13.86 10.01
N ALA A 79 3.00 12.56 10.26
CA ALA A 79 1.90 11.61 10.29
C ALA A 79 1.95 10.76 11.55
N SER A 80 0.78 10.51 12.12
CA SER A 80 0.54 9.56 13.20
C SER A 80 -0.73 8.75 12.92
N ILE A 81 -0.94 7.68 13.67
CA ILE A 81 -1.95 6.68 13.37
C ILE A 81 -2.82 6.45 14.59
N THR A 82 -4.12 6.34 14.38
CA THR A 82 -5.07 5.81 15.35
C THR A 82 -5.79 4.63 14.70
N ALA A 83 -5.74 3.45 15.32
CA ALA A 83 -6.29 2.23 14.74
C ALA A 83 -7.06 1.40 15.76
N GLN A 84 -8.21 0.87 15.36
CA GLN A 84 -8.94 -0.13 16.12
C GLN A 84 -8.29 -1.50 15.97
N LEU A 85 -8.39 -2.31 17.02
CA LEU A 85 -7.97 -3.69 17.05
C LEU A 85 -9.14 -4.62 16.75
N ALA A 86 -8.83 -5.81 16.23
CA ALA A 86 -9.82 -6.83 15.92
C ALA A 86 -9.31 -8.24 16.24
N ILE A 87 -10.23 -9.10 16.69
CA ILE A 87 -10.00 -10.50 17.00
C ILE A 87 -11.02 -11.39 16.30
N SER A 88 -10.75 -12.69 16.22
CA SER A 88 -11.77 -13.70 15.91
C SER A 88 -12.80 -13.81 17.05
N ASN A 89 -13.99 -14.31 16.76
CA ASN A 89 -15.00 -14.53 17.79
C ASN A 89 -14.61 -15.70 18.71
N ASN A 90 -14.73 -15.50 20.01
CA ASN A 90 -14.41 -16.51 21.03
C ASN A 90 -13.04 -17.16 20.76
N PRO A 91 -11.93 -16.43 20.85
CA PRO A 91 -10.61 -17.03 20.70
C PRO A 91 -10.38 -18.09 21.78
N ILE A 92 -9.67 -19.14 21.41
CA ILE A 92 -9.21 -20.22 22.28
C ILE A 92 -7.68 -20.15 22.26
N PHE A 93 -7.04 -20.17 23.43
CA PHE A 93 -5.59 -19.98 23.55
C PHE A 93 -4.82 -21.27 23.84
N GLY A 94 -5.49 -22.40 23.84
CA GLY A 94 -4.91 -23.72 24.00
C GLY A 94 -5.62 -24.73 23.09
N ASN A 95 -5.76 -25.96 23.60
CA ASN A 95 -6.48 -27.05 22.94
C ASN A 95 -7.98 -27.02 23.26
N TYR A 96 -8.35 -26.48 24.41
CA TYR A 96 -9.70 -26.43 24.93
C TYR A 96 -10.15 -25.01 25.24
N SER A 97 -11.44 -24.77 25.18
CA SER A 97 -12.00 -23.50 25.64
C SER A 97 -12.08 -23.47 27.18
N GLN A 98 -12.04 -22.28 27.76
CA GLN A 98 -12.18 -22.11 29.21
C GLN A 98 -13.44 -22.79 29.79
N GLU A 99 -14.55 -22.80 29.04
CA GLU A 99 -15.78 -23.53 29.46
C GLU A 99 -15.56 -25.03 29.53
N GLN A 100 -14.78 -25.63 28.63
CA GLN A 100 -14.47 -27.06 28.66
C GLN A 100 -13.56 -27.39 29.82
N GLU A 101 -12.55 -26.56 30.09
CA GLU A 101 -11.67 -26.72 31.22
C GLU A 101 -12.40 -26.60 32.58
N ASP A 102 -13.28 -25.60 32.70
CA ASP A 102 -14.06 -25.35 33.93
C ASP A 102 -15.06 -26.46 34.23
N LEU A 103 -15.56 -27.13 33.17
CA LEU A 103 -16.50 -28.27 33.29
C LEU A 103 -15.82 -29.62 33.38
N ALA A 104 -14.49 -29.68 33.27
CA ALA A 104 -13.74 -30.93 33.33
C ALA A 104 -13.92 -31.61 34.69
N ASP A 105 -14.47 -32.84 34.67
CA ASP A 105 -14.75 -33.65 35.87
C ASP A 105 -13.75 -34.81 36.02
N GLY A 106 -12.71 -34.86 35.18
CA GLY A 106 -11.68 -35.89 35.15
C GLY A 106 -12.11 -37.21 34.48
N THR A 107 -13.28 -37.24 33.81
CA THR A 107 -13.69 -38.40 32.99
C THR A 107 -12.91 -38.45 31.68
N GLU A 108 -12.47 -37.28 31.16
CA GLU A 108 -11.60 -37.12 30.01
C GLU A 108 -10.25 -36.54 30.50
N PRO A 109 -9.22 -37.40 30.69
CA PRO A 109 -7.93 -36.96 31.24
C PRO A 109 -7.22 -35.94 30.40
N SER A 110 -7.52 -35.85 29.11
CA SER A 110 -6.94 -34.86 28.16
C SER A 110 -7.43 -33.45 28.39
N ILE A 111 -8.57 -33.25 29.06
CA ILE A 111 -9.07 -31.88 29.35
C ILE A 111 -8.50 -31.46 30.71
N ILE A 112 -7.57 -30.55 30.67
CA ILE A 112 -6.84 -30.03 31.84
C ILE A 112 -7.00 -28.51 31.90
N GLN A 113 -6.57 -27.89 33.00
CA GLN A 113 -6.37 -26.46 33.06
C GLN A 113 -5.05 -26.14 32.33
N GLU A 114 -5.13 -25.37 31.25
CA GLU A 114 -4.00 -25.14 30.32
C GLU A 114 -3.05 -24.06 30.82
N ASN A 115 -3.43 -23.22 31.77
CA ASN A 115 -2.58 -22.23 32.46
C ASN A 115 -1.78 -21.35 31.48
N GLU A 116 -2.43 -20.74 30.56
CA GLU A 116 -1.85 -19.94 29.47
C GLU A 116 -1.06 -18.77 30.03
N ARG A 117 0.13 -18.63 29.54
CA ARG A 117 1.05 -17.58 29.98
C ARG A 117 1.66 -16.86 28.80
N VAL A 118 1.49 -15.55 28.72
CA VAL A 118 2.16 -14.69 27.74
C VAL A 118 3.67 -14.70 27.96
N THR A 119 4.41 -15.01 26.93
CA THR A 119 5.88 -15.02 26.92
C THR A 119 6.46 -13.75 26.33
N SER A 120 5.87 -13.25 25.24
CA SER A 120 6.26 -12.00 24.61
C SER A 120 5.12 -11.43 23.75
N VAL A 121 5.14 -10.15 23.51
CA VAL A 121 4.16 -9.47 22.64
C VAL A 121 4.88 -8.52 21.69
N PHE A 122 4.55 -8.60 20.42
CA PHE A 122 5.16 -7.75 19.40
C PHE A 122 4.12 -6.99 18.61
N PHE A 123 4.33 -5.69 18.44
CA PHE A 123 3.65 -4.91 17.42
C PHE A 123 4.42 -5.09 16.12
N GLU A 124 3.75 -5.62 15.09
CA GLU A 124 4.36 -5.94 13.80
C GLU A 124 3.63 -5.24 12.66
N VAL A 125 4.39 -4.54 11.80
CA VAL A 125 3.88 -3.92 10.58
C VAL A 125 4.85 -4.18 9.44
N PRO A 126 4.51 -5.02 8.47
CA PRO A 126 5.34 -5.26 7.29
C PRO A 126 5.48 -4.00 6.45
N PHE A 127 6.66 -3.80 5.86
CA PHE A 127 6.82 -2.81 4.81
C PHE A 127 6.20 -3.32 3.52
N TYR A 128 5.76 -2.38 2.67
CA TYR A 128 5.52 -2.72 1.28
C TYR A 128 6.85 -3.09 0.62
N ASN A 129 6.84 -4.17 -0.10
CA ASN A 129 8.00 -4.66 -0.84
C ASN A 129 7.57 -5.18 -2.21
N ASN A 130 8.48 -5.12 -3.17
CA ASN A 130 8.32 -5.64 -4.50
C ASN A 130 9.18 -6.91 -4.65
N GLN A 131 8.58 -8.00 -5.10
CA GLN A 131 9.21 -9.29 -5.35
C GLN A 131 8.90 -9.78 -6.77
N ASN A 132 8.63 -8.83 -7.70
CA ASN A 132 8.40 -9.19 -9.09
C ASN A 132 9.68 -9.75 -9.70
N ASP A 133 9.51 -10.85 -10.39
CA ASP A 133 10.48 -11.53 -11.23
C ASP A 133 9.75 -11.81 -12.54
N PHE A 134 9.97 -10.94 -13.55
CA PHE A 134 9.16 -10.91 -14.76
C PHE A 134 9.44 -12.06 -15.69
N ASP A 135 10.71 -12.46 -15.83
CA ASP A 135 11.15 -13.52 -16.72
C ASP A 135 11.35 -14.88 -16.03
N GLN A 136 11.20 -14.88 -14.68
CA GLN A 136 11.20 -16.08 -13.82
C GLN A 136 12.54 -16.83 -13.81
N ASP A 137 13.63 -16.10 -13.83
CA ASP A 137 14.98 -16.66 -13.71
C ASP A 137 15.43 -16.87 -12.25
N GLY A 138 14.69 -16.31 -11.28
CA GLY A 138 14.94 -16.42 -9.85
C GLY A 138 15.54 -15.17 -9.21
N VAL A 139 15.85 -14.14 -10.01
CA VAL A 139 16.28 -12.82 -9.56
C VAL A 139 15.11 -11.85 -9.68
N ILE A 140 14.85 -11.08 -8.64
CA ILE A 140 13.79 -10.07 -8.70
C ILE A 140 14.18 -8.92 -9.62
N ASP A 141 13.19 -8.34 -10.36
CA ASP A 141 13.39 -7.24 -11.32
C ASP A 141 14.30 -6.10 -10.82
N TYR A 142 14.32 -5.85 -9.50
CA TYR A 142 15.12 -4.79 -8.87
C TYR A 142 16.62 -5.09 -8.83
N LEU A 143 17.00 -6.36 -8.76
CA LEU A 143 18.39 -6.82 -8.63
C LEU A 143 18.92 -7.37 -9.94
N ASP A 144 18.04 -7.70 -10.87
CA ASP A 144 18.34 -8.28 -12.17
C ASP A 144 18.91 -7.25 -13.14
N ILE A 145 19.94 -7.62 -13.88
CA ILE A 145 20.60 -6.78 -14.87
C ILE A 145 19.75 -6.55 -16.14
N ASP A 146 18.92 -7.53 -16.52
CA ASP A 146 17.92 -7.41 -17.61
C ASP A 146 16.64 -8.16 -17.27
N PRO A 147 15.67 -7.54 -16.55
CA PRO A 147 14.45 -8.15 -16.04
C PRO A 147 13.48 -8.71 -17.10
N LYS A 148 13.95 -8.95 -18.32
CA LYS A 148 13.16 -9.49 -19.43
C LYS A 148 13.89 -10.59 -20.18
N ASP A 149 15.10 -10.88 -19.81
CA ASP A 149 15.94 -11.91 -20.43
C ASP A 149 16.31 -12.99 -19.40
N PRO A 150 15.61 -14.14 -19.38
CA PRO A 150 15.86 -15.20 -18.40
C PRO A 150 17.24 -15.86 -18.53
N ASP A 151 18.00 -15.50 -19.57
CA ASP A 151 19.38 -15.92 -19.76
C ASP A 151 20.37 -14.81 -19.34
N SER A 152 19.92 -13.76 -18.62
CA SER A 152 20.80 -12.74 -18.06
C SER A 152 21.78 -13.33 -17.05
N ASP A 153 22.89 -12.64 -16.82
CA ASP A 153 24.00 -13.04 -15.93
C ASP A 153 24.32 -11.81 -15.07
N SER A 154 23.69 -11.74 -13.88
CA SER A 154 23.66 -10.53 -13.05
C SER A 154 24.98 -10.25 -12.35
N ASP A 155 25.81 -11.25 -12.07
CA ASP A 155 27.12 -11.11 -11.43
C ASP A 155 28.31 -11.25 -12.38
N SER A 156 28.04 -11.65 -13.63
CA SER A 156 29.02 -11.75 -14.74
C SER A 156 30.09 -12.83 -14.54
N ASP A 157 29.74 -13.97 -13.97
CA ASP A 157 30.64 -15.11 -13.80
C ASP A 157 30.62 -16.06 -14.99
N GLY A 158 29.57 -15.96 -15.85
CA GLY A 158 29.39 -16.76 -17.07
C GLY A 158 28.35 -17.87 -16.97
N LEU A 159 27.69 -18.03 -15.81
CA LEU A 159 26.41 -18.73 -15.67
C LEU A 159 25.28 -17.72 -15.86
N SER A 160 24.11 -18.13 -16.32
CA SER A 160 22.92 -17.28 -16.27
C SER A 160 22.20 -17.43 -14.95
N ASP A 161 21.50 -16.39 -14.53
CA ASP A 161 20.71 -16.33 -13.29
C ASP A 161 19.78 -17.54 -13.17
N PHE A 162 19.12 -17.93 -14.28
CA PHE A 162 18.29 -19.14 -14.34
C PHE A 162 19.10 -20.42 -14.08
N SER A 163 20.32 -20.51 -14.64
CA SER A 163 21.18 -21.69 -14.48
C SER A 163 21.66 -21.81 -13.03
N GLU A 164 22.05 -20.71 -12.42
CA GLU A 164 22.50 -20.64 -11.05
C GLU A 164 21.40 -21.01 -10.06
N ASN A 165 20.20 -20.46 -10.26
CA ASN A 165 19.02 -20.85 -9.47
C ASN A 165 18.73 -22.35 -9.58
N ALA A 166 18.97 -22.95 -10.72
CA ALA A 166 18.78 -24.39 -10.93
C ALA A 166 19.87 -25.27 -10.28
N VAL A 167 21.12 -24.80 -10.22
CA VAL A 167 22.25 -25.54 -9.61
C VAL A 167 22.45 -25.21 -8.14
N GLY A 168 21.88 -24.08 -7.65
CA GLY A 168 21.92 -23.68 -6.25
C GLY A 168 23.10 -22.76 -5.91
N THR A 169 23.65 -22.04 -6.90
CA THR A 169 24.58 -20.94 -6.69
C THR A 169 23.84 -19.61 -6.54
N ASN A 170 24.54 -18.55 -6.16
CA ASN A 170 23.96 -17.24 -5.91
C ASN A 170 24.05 -16.34 -7.14
N PRO A 171 22.98 -16.06 -7.88
CA PRO A 171 22.99 -15.25 -9.11
C PRO A 171 23.49 -13.79 -8.93
N LEU A 172 23.77 -13.37 -7.70
CA LEU A 172 24.25 -12.03 -7.36
C LEU A 172 25.68 -12.02 -6.81
N SER A 173 26.37 -13.18 -6.83
CA SER A 173 27.74 -13.30 -6.32
C SER A 173 28.50 -14.33 -7.13
N ASN A 174 29.46 -13.92 -7.92
CA ASN A 174 30.29 -14.75 -8.79
C ASN A 174 31.17 -15.78 -8.10
N ASP A 175 31.12 -15.87 -6.77
CA ASP A 175 31.80 -16.83 -5.90
C ASP A 175 30.89 -17.00 -4.66
N SER A 176 29.99 -18.00 -4.74
CA SER A 176 28.90 -18.18 -3.77
C SER A 176 29.40 -18.55 -2.36
N ASP A 177 30.49 -19.30 -2.25
CA ASP A 177 31.05 -19.77 -0.98
C ASP A 177 32.29 -19.00 -0.52
N ASN A 178 32.76 -18.04 -1.35
CA ASN A 178 33.92 -17.19 -1.09
C ASN A 178 35.23 -17.95 -0.92
N ASP A 179 35.43 -19.06 -1.65
CA ASP A 179 36.65 -19.84 -1.64
C ASP A 179 37.69 -19.33 -2.65
N GLY A 180 37.30 -18.45 -3.57
CA GLY A 180 38.12 -17.80 -4.59
C GLY A 180 38.07 -18.51 -5.95
N ILE A 181 37.17 -19.47 -6.15
CA ILE A 181 36.80 -20.08 -7.41
C ILE A 181 35.45 -19.53 -7.85
N LEU A 182 35.32 -19.16 -9.13
CA LEU A 182 34.02 -18.65 -9.63
C LEU A 182 33.02 -19.79 -9.76
N ASP A 183 31.75 -19.54 -9.57
CA ASP A 183 30.68 -20.53 -9.56
C ASP A 183 30.61 -21.35 -10.85
N ASN A 184 30.95 -20.74 -11.99
CA ASN A 184 31.02 -21.44 -13.28
C ASN A 184 32.19 -22.44 -13.39
N GLU A 185 33.22 -22.33 -12.56
CA GLU A 185 34.40 -23.20 -12.51
C GLU A 185 34.40 -24.09 -11.26
N ASP A 186 33.58 -23.76 -10.26
CA ASP A 186 33.47 -24.47 -8.99
C ASP A 186 32.57 -25.71 -9.10
N THR A 187 32.93 -26.75 -8.38
CA THR A 187 32.19 -28.03 -8.32
C THR A 187 31.62 -28.34 -6.96
N ASP A 188 31.87 -27.48 -5.94
CA ASP A 188 31.47 -27.68 -4.57
C ASP A 188 30.90 -26.44 -3.87
N SER A 189 30.37 -25.49 -4.64
CA SER A 189 29.69 -24.24 -4.21
C SER A 189 28.42 -24.50 -3.38
N SER A 190 28.57 -25.22 -2.28
CA SER A 190 27.45 -25.76 -1.49
C SER A 190 27.01 -24.88 -0.32
N SER A 191 27.66 -23.74 -0.09
CA SER A 191 27.35 -22.88 1.09
C SER A 191 26.28 -21.83 0.83
N TYR A 192 25.88 -21.62 -0.43
CA TYR A 192 24.81 -20.68 -0.73
C TYR A 192 23.46 -21.22 -0.25
N ASP A 193 22.77 -20.38 0.52
CA ASP A 193 21.37 -20.60 0.89
C ASP A 193 20.48 -19.89 -0.15
N PRO A 194 19.94 -20.61 -1.16
CA PRO A 194 19.09 -20.02 -2.21
C PRO A 194 17.82 -19.37 -1.68
N GLU A 195 17.55 -19.55 -0.39
CA GLU A 195 16.43 -18.91 0.28
C GLU A 195 16.78 -17.57 0.92
N ASN A 196 17.97 -17.02 0.70
CA ASN A 196 18.33 -15.65 1.10
C ASN A 196 17.54 -14.65 0.26
N LYS A 197 16.41 -14.17 0.81
CA LYS A 197 15.53 -13.22 0.11
C LYS A 197 15.97 -11.79 0.37
N VAL A 198 16.17 -11.06 -0.70
CA VAL A 198 16.32 -9.60 -0.69
C VAL A 198 14.98 -8.97 -1.03
N TYR A 199 14.68 -7.83 -0.43
CA TYR A 199 13.39 -7.14 -0.60
C TYR A 199 13.62 -5.72 -1.09
N GLU A 200 13.00 -5.36 -2.23
CA GLU A 200 12.92 -3.98 -2.65
C GLU A 200 11.90 -3.24 -1.78
N ILE A 201 12.37 -2.35 -0.91
CA ILE A 201 11.52 -1.50 -0.07
C ILE A 201 11.56 -0.08 -0.60
N ASP A 202 10.45 0.35 -1.21
CA ASP A 202 10.28 1.65 -1.86
C ASP A 202 9.30 2.58 -1.11
N SER A 203 8.70 2.10 -0.03
CA SER A 203 7.71 2.82 0.79
C SER A 203 8.30 3.66 1.93
N VAL A 204 9.61 3.89 1.91
CA VAL A 204 10.36 4.68 2.89
C VAL A 204 11.00 5.89 2.22
N TYR A 205 10.63 7.07 2.66
CA TYR A 205 11.11 8.35 2.13
C TYR A 205 11.98 9.06 3.15
N GLY A 206 13.03 9.76 2.69
CA GLY A 206 14.00 10.42 3.53
C GLY A 206 15.19 9.53 3.88
N ASN A 207 15.76 9.70 5.06
CA ASN A 207 16.95 8.96 5.50
C ASN A 207 16.55 7.64 6.16
N LYS A 208 16.85 6.52 5.53
CA LYS A 208 16.56 5.17 6.06
C LYS A 208 17.26 4.86 7.38
N ASP A 209 18.39 5.52 7.67
CA ASP A 209 19.16 5.33 8.91
C ASP A 209 18.74 6.31 10.02
N SER A 210 17.69 7.08 9.82
CA SER A 210 17.19 8.03 10.82
C SER A 210 16.75 7.31 12.09
N LYS A 211 17.17 7.87 13.24
CA LYS A 211 16.69 7.45 14.56
C LYS A 211 15.52 8.31 14.97
N PHE A 212 14.53 7.71 15.55
CA PHE A 212 13.36 8.42 16.07
C PHE A 212 12.67 7.61 17.15
N ASN A 213 11.90 8.28 18.01
CA ASN A 213 11.09 7.58 19.00
C ASN A 213 9.74 7.18 18.40
N ILE A 214 9.35 5.92 18.60
CA ILE A 214 7.97 5.46 18.42
C ILE A 214 7.31 5.41 19.79
N LYS A 215 6.05 5.86 19.85
CA LYS A 215 5.19 5.75 21.02
C LYS A 215 3.91 5.05 20.64
N ILE A 216 3.56 4.01 21.37
CA ILE A 216 2.32 3.25 21.20
C ILE A 216 1.54 3.31 22.50
N HIS A 217 0.33 3.85 22.45
CA HIS A 217 -0.59 3.94 23.59
C HIS A 217 -1.89 3.25 23.29
N GLU A 218 -2.54 2.77 24.31
CA GLU A 218 -3.92 2.33 24.24
C GLU A 218 -4.85 3.52 23.93
N LEU A 219 -5.75 3.33 22.96
CA LEU A 219 -6.81 4.28 22.64
C LEU A 219 -7.99 4.13 23.60
N THR A 220 -8.44 5.22 24.20
CA THR A 220 -9.61 5.23 25.11
C THR A 220 -10.90 5.71 24.47
N TYR A 221 -10.84 6.23 23.24
CA TYR A 221 -12.01 6.68 22.47
C TYR A 221 -12.52 5.55 21.58
N TYR A 222 -13.84 5.29 21.63
CA TYR A 222 -14.44 4.29 20.74
C TYR A 222 -14.74 4.91 19.37
N LEU A 223 -14.17 4.35 18.32
CA LEU A 223 -14.42 4.78 16.95
C LEU A 223 -15.69 4.08 16.44
N ASN A 224 -16.75 4.84 16.23
CA ASN A 224 -18.02 4.30 15.76
C ASN A 224 -17.96 4.06 14.24
N LEU A 225 -18.44 2.92 13.80
CA LEU A 225 -18.58 2.62 12.37
C LEU A 225 -19.67 3.47 11.72
N LEU A 226 -20.77 3.67 12.45
CA LEU A 226 -21.91 4.47 12.01
C LEU A 226 -21.95 5.80 12.76
N ASP A 227 -22.32 6.86 12.07
CA ASP A 227 -22.34 8.24 12.61
C ASP A 227 -23.47 8.43 13.63
N PRO A 228 -23.14 8.60 14.91
CA PRO A 228 -24.13 8.84 15.95
C PRO A 228 -24.86 10.18 15.78
N TYR A 229 -24.27 11.17 15.11
CA TYR A 229 -24.89 12.45 14.83
C TYR A 229 -25.90 12.40 13.69
N ASN A 230 -25.84 11.34 12.86
CA ASN A 230 -26.81 11.06 11.80
C ASN A 230 -27.69 9.84 12.14
N ASN A 231 -28.05 9.65 13.41
CA ASN A 231 -28.90 8.56 13.90
C ASN A 231 -28.40 7.15 13.48
N PHE A 232 -27.10 6.97 13.26
CA PHE A 232 -26.49 5.73 12.76
C PHE A 232 -26.99 5.29 11.37
N GLU A 233 -27.41 6.23 10.53
CA GLU A 233 -27.89 5.93 9.17
C GLU A 233 -26.77 5.92 8.12
N THR A 234 -25.64 6.57 8.40
CA THR A 234 -24.47 6.66 7.50
C THR A 234 -23.21 6.21 8.21
N TYR A 235 -22.18 5.85 7.42
CA TYR A 235 -20.85 5.61 7.97
C TYR A 235 -20.27 6.90 8.54
N GLN A 236 -19.62 6.79 9.70
CA GLN A 236 -18.88 7.90 10.28
C GLN A 236 -17.60 8.15 9.45
N GLN A 237 -17.38 9.41 9.12
CA GLN A 237 -16.18 9.86 8.46
C GLN A 237 -15.18 10.37 9.49
N PHE A 238 -13.92 10.03 9.29
CA PHE A 238 -12.81 10.50 10.12
C PHE A 238 -11.82 11.29 9.28
N PHE A 239 -11.37 12.41 9.83
CA PHE A 239 -10.55 13.37 9.12
C PHE A 239 -9.13 13.44 9.70
N SER A 240 -8.18 13.84 8.85
CA SER A 240 -6.76 13.86 9.16
C SER A 240 -6.34 14.82 10.28
N ASP A 241 -7.18 15.78 10.64
CA ASP A 241 -6.96 16.73 11.73
C ASP A 241 -7.49 16.24 13.09
N ALA A 242 -8.15 15.09 13.15
CA ALA A 242 -8.66 14.50 14.39
C ALA A 242 -7.53 13.82 15.19
N ASN A 243 -6.75 14.58 15.92
CA ASN A 243 -5.67 14.05 16.75
C ASN A 243 -6.20 13.61 18.13
N TYR A 244 -6.43 12.33 18.30
CA TYR A 244 -6.96 11.74 19.54
C TYR A 244 -5.97 11.79 20.70
N PHE A 245 -4.67 11.78 20.42
CA PHE A 245 -3.66 11.90 21.45
C PHE A 245 -3.67 13.30 22.08
N ASP A 246 -3.66 14.34 21.27
CA ASP A 246 -3.72 15.73 21.74
C ASP A 246 -5.03 16.05 22.50
N GLN A 247 -6.09 15.31 22.18
CA GLN A 247 -7.36 15.38 22.88
C GLN A 247 -7.38 14.59 24.21
N GLY A 248 -6.29 13.86 24.54
CA GLY A 248 -6.17 13.10 25.78
C GLY A 248 -6.87 11.73 25.76
N PHE A 249 -7.24 11.20 24.62
CA PHE A 249 -7.91 9.90 24.48
C PHE A 249 -6.93 8.72 24.46
N TYR A 250 -6.02 8.68 25.41
CA TYR A 250 -5.06 7.59 25.57
C TYR A 250 -4.91 7.17 27.04
N SER A 251 -4.40 5.97 27.27
CA SER A 251 -4.11 5.44 28.61
C SER A 251 -2.77 4.72 28.62
N THR A 252 -2.74 3.41 28.78
CA THR A 252 -1.55 2.59 28.93
C THR A 252 -0.53 2.82 27.81
N GLU A 253 0.72 3.10 28.19
CA GLU A 253 1.85 3.17 27.26
C GLU A 253 2.38 1.75 27.03
N PHE A 254 2.20 1.23 25.82
CA PHE A 254 2.69 -0.09 25.43
C PHE A 254 4.16 -0.07 25.01
N PHE A 255 4.57 1.01 24.33
CA PHE A 255 5.94 1.19 23.86
C PHE A 255 6.31 2.68 23.82
N ASN A 256 7.55 3.01 24.17
CA ASN A 256 8.10 4.37 24.05
C ASN A 256 9.63 4.31 24.07
N ASP A 257 10.24 4.11 22.91
CA ASP A 257 11.70 4.04 22.81
C ASP A 257 12.22 4.58 21.48
N GLU A 258 13.53 4.84 21.42
CA GLU A 258 14.24 5.18 20.18
C GLU A 258 14.44 3.93 19.33
N VAL A 259 14.12 4.04 18.04
CA VAL A 259 14.25 2.95 17.07
C VAL A 259 15.10 3.35 15.88
N VAL A 260 15.77 2.37 15.31
CA VAL A 260 16.31 2.36 13.94
C VAL A 260 15.62 1.23 13.22
N LEU A 261 15.08 1.49 12.03
CA LEU A 261 14.34 0.49 11.29
C LEU A 261 15.30 -0.53 10.66
N ASN A 262 14.90 -1.80 10.70
CA ASN A 262 15.59 -2.86 9.99
C ASN A 262 14.83 -3.20 8.71
N TYR A 263 15.53 -3.23 7.59
CA TYR A 263 14.97 -3.48 6.25
C TYR A 263 15.36 -4.86 5.71
N GLU A 264 15.96 -5.69 6.54
CA GLU A 264 16.36 -7.05 6.19
C GLU A 264 15.27 -8.06 6.58
N GLU A 265 15.31 -9.22 5.96
CA GLU A 265 14.49 -10.35 6.33
C GLU A 265 14.73 -10.75 7.80
N LEU A 266 13.67 -11.09 8.50
CA LEU A 266 13.77 -11.66 9.84
C LEU A 266 13.71 -13.17 9.74
N ARG A 267 14.76 -13.85 10.23
CA ARG A 267 14.89 -15.30 10.21
C ARG A 267 14.96 -15.83 11.63
N TYR A 268 14.22 -16.88 11.88
CA TYR A 268 14.22 -17.61 13.14
C TYR A 268 14.53 -19.07 12.86
N ASN A 269 15.59 -19.56 13.46
CA ASN A 269 15.95 -20.96 13.36
C ASN A 269 15.08 -21.82 14.29
N TYR A 270 15.03 -23.13 14.02
CA TYR A 270 14.46 -24.08 14.96
C TYR A 270 15.12 -23.94 16.32
N LEU A 271 14.30 -23.98 17.37
CA LEU A 271 14.79 -23.86 18.74
C LEU A 271 15.42 -25.15 19.25
N GLU A 272 14.98 -26.28 18.75
CA GLU A 272 15.41 -27.60 19.16
C GLU A 272 15.74 -28.46 17.94
N ASP A 273 16.67 -29.40 18.13
CA ASP A 273 17.01 -30.43 17.17
C ASP A 273 15.90 -31.49 17.11
N ILE A 274 15.51 -31.92 15.92
CA ILE A 274 14.46 -32.93 15.73
C ILE A 274 15.06 -34.32 15.85
N PRO A 275 14.77 -35.11 16.91
CA PRO A 275 15.47 -36.37 17.20
C PRO A 275 15.33 -37.45 16.13
N GLU A 276 14.39 -37.30 15.18
CA GLU A 276 14.10 -38.26 14.12
C GLU A 276 15.01 -38.13 12.91
N THR A 277 15.84 -37.08 12.86
CA THR A 277 16.74 -36.77 11.73
C THR A 277 18.22 -36.85 12.19
N GLU A 278 18.71 -38.06 12.50
CA GLU A 278 20.01 -38.34 13.16
C GLU A 278 21.26 -37.67 12.52
N ASP A 279 21.17 -37.23 11.27
CA ASP A 279 22.31 -36.65 10.50
C ASP A 279 22.18 -35.11 10.31
N ILE A 280 21.15 -34.45 10.84
CA ILE A 280 20.84 -33.04 10.58
C ILE A 280 20.55 -32.30 11.88
N ASP A 281 21.30 -31.26 12.18
CA ASP A 281 21.02 -30.31 13.27
C ASP A 281 20.09 -29.21 12.76
N GLU A 282 18.78 -29.32 13.05
CA GLU A 282 17.78 -28.36 12.61
C GLU A 282 17.96 -26.98 13.25
N THR A 283 18.62 -26.87 14.37
CA THR A 283 18.88 -25.55 14.99
C THR A 283 19.71 -24.62 14.12
N THR A 284 20.38 -25.18 13.09
CA THR A 284 21.12 -24.42 12.08
C THR A 284 20.24 -23.98 10.91
N LYS A 285 18.99 -24.49 10.81
CA LYS A 285 18.06 -24.19 9.73
C LYS A 285 17.02 -23.16 10.13
N VAL A 286 16.53 -22.43 9.14
CA VAL A 286 15.49 -21.44 9.32
C VAL A 286 14.13 -22.13 9.40
N GLU A 287 13.42 -21.93 10.51
CA GLU A 287 12.04 -22.40 10.72
C GLU A 287 11.03 -21.40 10.16
N PHE A 288 11.20 -20.10 10.51
CA PHE A 288 10.27 -19.03 10.10
C PHE A 288 11.01 -17.89 9.45
N ARG A 289 10.40 -17.36 8.38
CA ARG A 289 10.87 -16.20 7.63
C ARG A 289 9.78 -15.14 7.60
N TYR A 290 10.16 -13.91 7.88
CA TYR A 290 9.27 -12.77 7.77
C TYR A 290 9.91 -11.70 6.89
N SER A 291 9.10 -11.14 5.97
CA SER A 291 9.52 -9.95 5.23
C SER A 291 9.90 -8.81 6.17
N PRO A 292 10.77 -7.87 5.74
CA PRO A 292 11.14 -6.70 6.52
C PRO A 292 9.93 -5.98 7.10
N ARG A 293 10.00 -5.65 8.37
CA ARG A 293 8.88 -5.07 9.13
C ARG A 293 9.33 -4.23 10.31
N ILE A 294 8.48 -3.31 10.72
CA ILE A 294 8.58 -2.74 12.05
C ILE A 294 8.17 -3.85 13.03
N ARG A 295 9.06 -4.17 14.00
CA ARG A 295 8.77 -5.14 15.05
C ARG A 295 9.22 -4.60 16.38
N LEU A 296 8.26 -4.30 17.26
CA LEU A 296 8.48 -3.65 18.55
C LEU A 296 7.94 -4.52 19.67
N GLU A 297 8.74 -4.79 20.66
CA GLU A 297 8.33 -5.58 21.82
C GLU A 297 7.48 -4.72 22.76
N LEU A 298 6.25 -5.16 23.02
CA LEU A 298 5.31 -4.51 23.91
C LEU A 298 5.33 -5.14 25.29
N LYS A 299 4.75 -4.46 26.31
CA LYS A 299 4.66 -4.96 27.68
C LYS A 299 3.71 -6.17 27.77
N PRO A 300 4.18 -7.37 28.09
CA PRO A 300 3.36 -8.58 28.04
C PRO A 300 2.26 -8.63 29.12
N ASP A 301 2.50 -8.07 30.32
CA ASP A 301 1.58 -8.14 31.46
C ASP A 301 0.17 -7.59 31.13
N TYR A 302 0.09 -6.53 30.33
CA TYR A 302 -1.18 -5.97 29.93
C TYR A 302 -2.00 -6.97 29.11
N PHE A 303 -1.36 -7.70 28.21
CA PHE A 303 -2.02 -8.66 27.32
C PHE A 303 -2.38 -9.97 28.05
N GLN A 304 -1.61 -10.33 29.09
CA GLN A 304 -1.99 -11.39 29.99
C GLN A 304 -3.33 -11.05 30.68
N GLU A 305 -3.39 -9.94 31.39
CA GLU A 305 -4.54 -9.56 32.23
C GLU A 305 -5.78 -9.15 31.39
N ASN A 306 -5.58 -8.51 30.23
CA ASN A 306 -6.67 -7.92 29.46
C ASN A 306 -7.04 -8.69 28.22
N PHE A 307 -6.31 -9.78 27.89
CA PHE A 307 -6.61 -10.59 26.72
C PHE A 307 -6.61 -12.09 27.07
N ILE A 308 -5.48 -12.69 27.40
CA ILE A 308 -5.38 -14.14 27.65
C ILE A 308 -6.28 -14.58 28.83
N ASP A 309 -6.17 -13.96 30.00
CA ASP A 309 -6.98 -14.29 31.20
C ASP A 309 -8.48 -14.03 31.02
N LEU A 310 -8.89 -13.47 29.90
CA LEU A 310 -10.28 -13.18 29.59
C LEU A 310 -10.91 -14.18 28.60
N GLU A 311 -10.25 -15.29 28.34
CA GLU A 311 -10.85 -16.36 27.53
C GLU A 311 -12.24 -16.76 28.07
N GLY A 312 -13.17 -17.06 27.16
CA GLY A 312 -14.55 -17.40 27.51
C GLY A 312 -15.40 -16.23 28.05
N SER A 313 -14.80 -15.07 28.35
CA SER A 313 -15.51 -13.91 28.87
C SER A 313 -16.36 -13.20 27.79
N THR A 314 -17.30 -12.38 28.25
CA THR A 314 -18.10 -11.54 27.35
C THR A 314 -17.27 -10.52 26.58
N ASN A 315 -16.08 -10.15 27.06
CA ASN A 315 -15.20 -9.19 26.42
C ASN A 315 -14.61 -9.70 25.10
N LEU A 316 -14.34 -11.02 25.01
CA LEU A 316 -13.75 -11.65 23.83
C LEU A 316 -14.80 -12.39 22.96
N LYS A 317 -16.08 -12.32 23.32
CA LYS A 317 -17.14 -13.04 22.62
C LYS A 317 -17.25 -12.70 21.14
N ASN A 318 -17.00 -11.47 20.75
CA ASN A 318 -17.01 -10.99 19.37
C ASN A 318 -16.23 -9.69 19.25
N ILE A 319 -15.96 -9.28 18.01
CA ILE A 319 -15.19 -8.05 17.69
C ILE A 319 -15.78 -6.79 18.34
N ALA A 320 -17.10 -6.65 18.39
CA ALA A 320 -17.74 -5.46 18.96
C ALA A 320 -17.52 -5.37 20.48
N ASN A 321 -17.64 -6.49 21.20
CA ASN A 321 -17.36 -6.55 22.63
C ASN A 321 -15.88 -6.30 22.91
N PHE A 322 -15.00 -6.89 22.12
CA PHE A 322 -13.56 -6.67 22.22
C PHE A 322 -13.21 -5.20 22.03
N GLN A 323 -13.75 -4.54 21.01
CA GLN A 323 -13.52 -3.12 20.75
C GLN A 323 -14.14 -2.19 21.81
N GLN A 324 -15.10 -2.64 22.60
CA GLN A 324 -15.57 -1.90 23.78
C GLN A 324 -14.59 -2.03 24.94
N HIS A 325 -13.90 -3.16 25.02
CA HIS A 325 -12.90 -3.45 26.06
C HIS A 325 -11.54 -2.84 25.72
N ILE A 326 -10.92 -3.23 24.60
CA ILE A 326 -9.69 -2.64 24.05
C ILE A 326 -10.02 -1.89 22.76
N LYS A 327 -10.13 -0.57 22.83
CA LYS A 327 -10.68 0.25 21.74
C LYS A 327 -9.73 0.40 20.55
N GLY A 328 -8.42 0.22 20.79
CA GLY A 328 -7.41 0.36 19.75
C GLY A 328 -6.09 0.90 20.27
N VAL A 329 -5.29 1.40 19.34
CA VAL A 329 -3.97 1.97 19.60
C VAL A 329 -3.78 3.31 18.93
N ILE A 330 -2.95 4.17 19.54
CA ILE A 330 -2.42 5.41 18.96
C ILE A 330 -0.92 5.26 18.79
N ILE A 331 -0.42 5.51 17.59
CA ILE A 331 0.98 5.37 17.23
C ILE A 331 1.49 6.73 16.79
N GLN A 332 2.54 7.21 17.46
CA GLN A 332 3.16 8.50 17.19
C GLN A 332 4.67 8.36 17.06
N THR A 333 5.28 9.31 16.36
CA THR A 333 6.73 9.41 16.22
C THR A 333 7.23 10.79 16.65
N THR A 334 8.39 10.82 17.30
CA THR A 334 9.02 12.06 17.82
C THR A 334 10.54 11.94 17.78
N ASN A 335 11.26 13.03 18.08
CA ASN A 335 12.71 13.06 18.30
C ASN A 335 13.55 12.50 17.14
N PHE A 336 13.24 12.92 15.93
CA PHE A 336 13.93 12.48 14.73
C PHE A 336 15.35 13.05 14.66
N THR A 337 16.33 12.21 14.32
CA THR A 337 17.70 12.67 13.97
C THR A 337 17.74 13.22 12.56
N ASP A 338 16.91 12.69 11.68
CA ASP A 338 16.79 13.13 10.27
C ASP A 338 15.34 12.83 9.79
N ASP A 339 14.96 13.38 8.64
CA ASP A 339 13.64 13.14 8.08
C ASP A 339 13.48 11.68 7.65
N ILE A 340 12.38 11.08 8.06
CA ILE A 340 11.92 9.77 7.59
C ILE A 340 10.40 9.73 7.58
N TYR A 341 9.82 9.23 6.49
CA TYR A 341 8.39 9.13 6.27
C TYR A 341 8.04 7.80 5.63
N LEU A 342 7.12 7.08 6.24
CA LEU A 342 6.81 5.69 5.93
C LEU A 342 5.40 5.58 5.36
N LEU A 343 5.23 4.78 4.32
CA LEU A 343 3.95 4.22 3.91
C LEU A 343 3.92 2.77 4.39
N LEU A 344 2.94 2.42 5.22
CA LEU A 344 2.90 1.16 5.95
C LEU A 344 1.73 0.29 5.50
N ASN A 345 1.97 -1.02 5.40
CA ASN A 345 0.97 -2.03 5.08
C ASN A 345 0.22 -2.47 6.34
N PHE A 346 -0.84 -1.73 6.69
CA PHE A 346 -1.64 -2.04 7.86
C PHE A 346 -2.64 -3.18 7.66
N ASP A 347 -2.83 -3.68 6.46
CA ASP A 347 -3.70 -4.84 6.22
C ASP A 347 -3.09 -6.13 6.79
N ASN A 348 -1.75 -6.16 6.89
CA ASN A 348 -0.99 -7.25 7.46
C ASN A 348 -0.34 -6.88 8.82
N ALA A 349 -0.79 -5.79 9.44
CA ALA A 349 -0.30 -5.37 10.75
C ALA A 349 -1.04 -6.09 11.88
N ALA A 350 -0.30 -6.47 12.92
CA ALA A 350 -0.87 -7.15 14.08
C ALA A 350 -0.10 -6.82 15.37
N ILE A 351 -0.77 -7.03 16.49
CA ILE A 351 -0.13 -7.25 17.78
C ILE A 351 -0.09 -8.77 17.97
N LYS A 352 1.10 -9.36 17.84
CA LYS A 352 1.34 -10.79 17.98
C LYS A 352 1.60 -11.10 19.44
N VAL A 353 0.71 -11.87 20.05
CA VAL A 353 0.80 -12.34 21.44
C VAL A 353 1.34 -13.76 21.41
N ASN A 354 2.58 -13.97 21.84
CA ASN A 354 3.16 -15.30 22.01
C ASN A 354 2.89 -15.75 23.45
N TYR A 355 2.49 -16.99 23.60
CA TYR A 355 2.14 -17.57 24.88
C TYR A 355 2.48 -19.06 24.91
N GLU A 356 2.57 -19.61 26.10
CA GLU A 356 2.72 -21.03 26.38
C GLU A 356 1.52 -21.51 27.14
N TYR A 357 1.18 -22.79 26.98
CA TYR A 357 0.08 -23.43 27.68
C TYR A 357 0.42 -24.89 28.00
N ASP A 358 -0.21 -25.46 29.04
CA ASP A 358 -0.08 -26.85 29.40
C ASP A 358 -0.90 -27.72 28.47
N SER A 359 -0.32 -28.74 27.87
CA SER A 359 -0.97 -29.68 26.95
C SER A 359 -0.81 -31.11 27.46
N TYR A 360 -1.89 -31.88 27.37
CA TYR A 360 -1.86 -33.31 27.75
C TYR A 360 -1.34 -34.15 26.60
N ASN A 361 -0.26 -34.90 26.86
CA ASN A 361 0.38 -35.76 25.88
C ASN A 361 0.22 -37.23 26.30
N ASP A 362 -0.58 -37.97 25.55
CA ASP A 362 -0.86 -39.41 25.76
C ASP A 362 0.23 -40.31 25.14
N LYS A 363 1.34 -39.79 24.67
CA LYS A 363 2.43 -40.51 23.99
C LYS A 363 1.96 -41.40 22.83
N GLY A 364 0.79 -41.08 22.25
CA GLY A 364 0.15 -41.85 21.18
C GLY A 364 -0.55 -43.14 21.67
N THR A 365 -0.77 -43.31 22.96
CA THR A 365 -1.45 -44.48 23.55
C THR A 365 -2.72 -44.05 24.26
N THR A 366 -3.90 -44.49 23.78
CA THR A 366 -5.20 -44.18 24.42
C THR A 366 -5.58 -45.10 25.55
N THR A 367 -4.81 -46.16 25.80
CA THR A 367 -5.16 -47.26 26.76
C THR A 367 -4.16 -47.40 27.90
N ASP A 368 -2.99 -46.81 27.81
CA ASP A 368 -1.96 -46.82 28.84
C ASP A 368 -1.69 -45.38 29.33
N ALA A 369 -2.31 -45.01 30.41
CA ALA A 369 -2.12 -43.71 31.02
C ALA A 369 -0.90 -43.66 31.97
N SER A 370 -0.04 -44.67 31.98
CA SER A 370 1.10 -44.68 32.91
C SER A 370 2.28 -43.89 32.40
N ASP A 371 2.35 -43.56 31.11
CA ASP A 371 3.38 -42.78 30.45
C ASP A 371 2.87 -41.38 30.00
N ASP A 372 1.59 -41.09 30.26
CA ASP A 372 1.03 -39.75 29.98
C ASP A 372 1.75 -38.66 30.78
N GLU A 373 1.90 -37.53 30.14
CA GLU A 373 2.54 -36.37 30.79
C GLU A 373 1.87 -35.04 30.37
N ILE A 374 2.06 -34.01 31.18
CA ILE A 374 1.70 -32.65 30.82
C ILE A 374 2.97 -32.01 30.30
N ILE A 375 2.90 -31.51 29.07
CA ILE A 375 3.99 -30.78 28.40
C ILE A 375 3.63 -29.32 28.26
N ARG A 376 4.63 -28.46 28.14
CA ARG A 376 4.44 -27.02 27.87
C ARG A 376 4.58 -26.79 26.37
N GLU A 377 3.51 -26.33 25.72
CA GLU A 377 3.52 -26.00 24.31
C GLU A 377 3.51 -24.48 24.10
N SER A 378 4.07 -24.03 22.99
CA SER A 378 4.10 -22.62 22.60
C SER A 378 3.12 -22.36 21.46
N SER A 379 2.44 -21.22 21.51
CA SER A 379 1.52 -20.78 20.46
C SER A 379 1.53 -19.26 20.32
N SER A 380 0.85 -18.72 19.33
CA SER A 380 0.69 -17.29 19.16
C SER A 380 -0.69 -16.92 18.66
N TYR A 381 -1.13 -15.72 19.00
CA TYR A 381 -2.38 -15.13 18.53
C TYR A 381 -2.12 -13.73 17.96
N ASP A 382 -2.68 -13.47 16.77
CA ASP A 382 -2.55 -12.17 16.11
C ASP A 382 -3.82 -11.33 16.33
N ILE A 383 -3.70 -10.27 17.16
CA ILE A 383 -4.70 -9.22 17.27
C ILE A 383 -4.47 -8.26 16.12
N THR A 384 -5.35 -8.25 15.11
CA THR A 384 -5.18 -7.48 13.89
C THR A 384 -5.56 -6.01 14.05
N LEU A 385 -4.97 -5.14 13.23
CA LEU A 385 -5.39 -3.74 13.10
C LEU A 385 -6.50 -3.61 12.03
N GLY A 386 -7.47 -4.51 12.07
CA GLY A 386 -8.50 -4.72 11.05
C GLY A 386 -9.75 -3.83 11.18
N GLY A 387 -9.81 -2.93 12.16
CA GLY A 387 -10.92 -2.00 12.34
C GLY A 387 -10.74 -0.67 11.60
N ILE A 388 -11.36 0.39 12.14
CA ILE A 388 -11.20 1.75 11.61
C ILE A 388 -9.75 2.20 11.83
N ARG A 389 -9.13 2.71 10.77
CA ARG A 389 -7.76 3.25 10.76
C ARG A 389 -7.82 4.70 10.32
N ILE A 390 -7.23 5.59 11.08
CA ILE A 390 -7.24 7.03 10.84
C ILE A 390 -5.80 7.50 10.76
N ASN A 391 -5.43 8.17 9.69
CA ASN A 391 -4.16 8.87 9.57
C ASN A 391 -4.33 10.31 10.03
N ASN A 392 -3.63 10.69 11.08
CA ASN A 392 -3.53 12.09 11.49
C ASN A 392 -2.38 12.72 10.72
N LEU A 393 -2.68 13.70 9.87
CA LEU A 393 -1.72 14.39 9.02
C LEU A 393 -1.61 15.84 9.48
N ASN A 394 -0.44 16.21 9.97
CA ASN A 394 -0.15 17.58 10.35
C ASN A 394 0.83 18.19 9.36
N LYS A 395 0.53 19.40 8.87
CA LYS A 395 1.33 20.12 7.89
C LYS A 395 1.53 21.57 8.33
N SER A 396 2.76 22.04 8.33
CA SER A 396 3.12 23.37 8.83
C SER A 396 4.35 23.95 8.16
N GLY A 397 4.53 25.27 8.24
CA GLY A 397 5.78 25.92 7.86
C GLY A 397 6.03 26.04 6.35
N HIS A 398 4.99 26.03 5.50
CA HIS A 398 5.14 26.24 4.05
C HIS A 398 5.66 27.65 3.71
N ASP A 399 6.22 27.82 2.51
CA ASP A 399 6.76 29.08 2.04
C ASP A 399 5.69 30.20 2.07
N PRO A 400 6.02 31.40 2.55
CA PRO A 400 5.09 32.53 2.63
C PRO A 400 4.45 32.91 1.28
N ILE A 401 5.08 32.60 0.14
CA ILE A 401 4.51 32.86 -1.18
C ILE A 401 3.22 32.07 -1.41
N ILE A 402 3.10 30.87 -0.85
CA ILE A 402 1.87 30.06 -0.90
C ILE A 402 0.75 30.73 -0.09
N SER A 403 1.07 31.22 1.10
CA SER A 403 0.12 31.97 1.92
C SER A 403 -0.39 33.24 1.22
N LEU A 404 0.49 33.94 0.54
CA LEU A 404 0.13 35.12 -0.25
C LEU A 404 -0.79 34.73 -1.41
N ALA A 405 -0.44 33.70 -2.17
CA ALA A 405 -1.26 33.19 -3.29
C ALA A 405 -2.67 32.77 -2.84
N ILE A 406 -2.80 32.14 -1.67
CA ILE A 406 -4.07 31.77 -1.07
C ILE A 406 -4.87 33.03 -0.68
N ALA A 407 -4.23 34.02 -0.04
CA ALA A 407 -4.89 35.26 0.36
C ALA A 407 -5.38 36.08 -0.85
N GLU A 408 -4.59 36.18 -1.89
CA GLU A 408 -4.96 36.83 -3.16
C GLU A 408 -6.12 36.08 -3.84
N SER A 409 -6.04 34.77 -3.92
CA SER A 409 -7.10 33.91 -4.48
C SER A 409 -8.43 34.07 -3.73
N ASN A 410 -8.39 34.15 -2.41
CA ASN A 410 -9.56 34.42 -1.57
C ASN A 410 -10.15 35.81 -1.81
N SER A 411 -9.33 36.75 -2.31
CA SER A 411 -9.74 38.10 -2.72
C SER A 411 -10.22 38.17 -4.17
N GLY A 412 -10.26 37.03 -4.88
CA GLY A 412 -10.69 36.93 -6.27
C GLY A 412 -9.60 37.27 -7.29
N ILE A 413 -8.34 37.34 -6.89
CA ILE A 413 -7.21 37.61 -7.77
C ILE A 413 -6.64 36.28 -8.29
N PRO A 414 -6.69 36.04 -9.63
CA PRO A 414 -6.14 34.83 -10.21
C PRO A 414 -4.60 34.81 -10.11
N GLN A 415 -4.04 33.60 -10.02
CA GLN A 415 -2.61 33.36 -9.91
C GLN A 415 -2.01 32.97 -11.26
N GLU A 416 -0.80 33.43 -11.55
CA GLU A 416 -0.02 33.00 -12.70
C GLU A 416 0.68 31.65 -12.46
N LYS A 417 0.98 31.35 -11.21
CA LYS A 417 1.62 30.11 -10.75
C LYS A 417 0.83 29.52 -9.60
N ILE A 418 0.71 28.23 -9.62
CA ILE A 418 0.00 27.44 -8.60
C ILE A 418 0.90 26.36 -8.05
N VAL A 419 0.62 25.94 -6.84
CA VAL A 419 1.26 24.80 -6.21
C VAL A 419 0.22 23.74 -5.92
N ILE A 420 0.59 22.46 -6.14
CA ILE A 420 -0.24 21.31 -5.90
C ILE A 420 0.53 20.36 -4.99
N GLN A 421 -0.08 19.97 -3.90
CA GLN A 421 0.44 18.94 -3.01
C GLN A 421 -0.75 18.13 -2.47
N GLY A 422 -0.69 16.82 -2.63
CA GLY A 422 -1.74 15.92 -2.14
C GLY A 422 -2.04 16.15 -0.66
N GLY A 423 -3.33 16.25 -0.33
CA GLY A 423 -3.81 16.44 1.03
C GLY A 423 -3.57 17.83 1.65
N GLN A 424 -3.03 18.82 0.91
CA GLN A 424 -2.85 20.16 1.46
C GLN A 424 -3.17 21.28 0.47
N PHE A 425 -2.56 21.28 -0.72
CA PHE A 425 -2.72 22.38 -1.69
C PHE A 425 -3.37 21.86 -2.97
N PHE A 426 -4.44 22.51 -3.37
CA PHE A 426 -5.09 22.28 -4.64
C PHE A 426 -5.38 23.61 -5.33
N SER A 427 -5.78 23.55 -6.60
CA SER A 427 -6.06 24.74 -7.37
C SER A 427 -7.40 24.62 -8.02
N ARG A 428 -8.19 25.68 -7.90
CA ARG A 428 -9.46 25.82 -8.59
C ARG A 428 -9.23 26.50 -9.92
N ILE A 429 -9.74 25.91 -10.98
CA ILE A 429 -9.60 26.39 -12.36
C ILE A 429 -10.94 26.85 -12.86
N ASN A 430 -11.07 28.11 -13.18
CA ASN A 430 -12.25 28.65 -13.85
C ASN A 430 -11.92 28.83 -15.34
N LEU A 431 -12.67 28.14 -16.17
CA LEU A 431 -12.60 28.30 -17.61
C LEU A 431 -13.51 29.49 -17.99
N PHE A 432 -12.98 30.40 -18.80
CA PHE A 432 -13.64 31.61 -19.22
C PHE A 432 -13.93 32.60 -18.07
N ASP A 433 -14.22 33.82 -18.37
CA ASP A 433 -14.61 34.82 -17.37
C ASP A 433 -16.07 34.62 -16.93
N ALA A 434 -16.25 33.80 -15.90
CA ALA A 434 -17.59 33.53 -15.32
C ALA A 434 -18.15 34.75 -14.52
N ILE A 435 -17.35 35.77 -14.23
CA ILE A 435 -17.71 36.89 -13.37
C ILE A 435 -18.51 37.97 -14.13
N THR A 436 -18.32 38.08 -15.43
CA THR A 436 -19.05 39.03 -16.24
C THR A 436 -20.29 38.41 -16.88
N LEU A 437 -21.42 38.51 -16.18
CA LEU A 437 -22.75 38.20 -16.70
C LEU A 437 -23.22 39.24 -17.77
N ASN A 438 -22.28 39.92 -18.43
CA ASN A 438 -22.56 40.89 -19.49
C ASN A 438 -22.64 40.19 -20.84
N ASP A 439 -23.34 40.80 -21.80
CA ASP A 439 -23.54 40.30 -23.17
C ASP A 439 -22.24 40.02 -23.96
N ASN A 440 -21.09 40.35 -23.41
CA ASN A 440 -19.74 40.10 -23.93
C ASN A 440 -19.04 38.89 -23.29
N ASN A 441 -19.77 38.00 -22.62
CA ASN A 441 -19.20 36.77 -22.07
C ASN A 441 -18.60 35.92 -23.17
N GLU A 442 -17.31 35.62 -23.07
CA GLU A 442 -16.55 34.83 -24.05
C GLU A 442 -17.18 33.47 -24.34
N LEU A 443 -17.70 32.79 -23.31
CA LEU A 443 -18.39 31.50 -23.48
C LEU A 443 -19.65 31.64 -24.35
N LEU A 444 -20.42 32.73 -24.21
CA LEU A 444 -21.57 33.00 -25.05
C LEU A 444 -21.17 33.29 -26.51
N GLN A 445 -20.05 34.03 -26.70
CA GLN A 445 -19.53 34.29 -28.06
C GLN A 445 -19.08 32.96 -28.69
N LEU A 446 -18.39 32.10 -27.98
CA LEU A 446 -17.97 30.76 -28.48
C LEU A 446 -19.19 29.89 -28.86
N LYS A 447 -20.23 29.88 -28.04
CA LYS A 447 -21.48 29.15 -28.32
C LYS A 447 -22.17 29.68 -29.56
N ASN A 448 -22.10 30.98 -29.81
CA ASN A 448 -22.76 31.62 -30.97
C ASN A 448 -21.97 31.42 -32.28
N ASN A 449 -20.70 31.07 -32.23
CA ASN A 449 -19.85 30.91 -33.40
C ASN A 449 -20.14 29.64 -34.23
N ASN A 450 -20.95 28.71 -33.71
CA ASN A 450 -21.27 27.43 -34.32
C ASN A 450 -20.04 26.62 -34.77
N TRP A 451 -18.95 26.70 -34.01
CA TRP A 451 -17.74 25.94 -34.31
C TRP A 451 -17.93 24.45 -34.05
N LEU A 452 -17.32 23.65 -34.91
CA LEU A 452 -17.11 22.23 -34.62
C LEU A 452 -15.80 22.10 -33.86
N ILE A 453 -15.89 21.73 -32.59
CA ILE A 453 -14.72 21.51 -31.72
C ILE A 453 -14.23 20.07 -31.90
N ASN A 454 -13.04 19.92 -32.47
CA ASN A 454 -12.42 18.62 -32.66
C ASN A 454 -11.65 18.17 -31.40
N GLU A 455 -11.11 19.12 -30.66
CA GLU A 455 -10.23 18.87 -29.52
C GLU A 455 -10.30 20.06 -28.56
N ALA A 456 -10.25 19.76 -27.25
CA ALA A 456 -10.17 20.76 -26.19
C ALA A 456 -9.13 20.32 -25.17
N ASN A 457 -8.04 21.06 -25.03
CA ASN A 457 -6.90 20.72 -24.18
C ASN A 457 -6.71 21.76 -23.07
N LEU A 458 -6.55 21.29 -21.84
CA LEU A 458 -6.07 22.06 -20.71
C LEU A 458 -4.58 21.72 -20.52
N ILE A 459 -3.71 22.71 -20.69
CA ILE A 459 -2.26 22.50 -20.71
C ILE A 459 -1.64 23.10 -19.45
N PHE A 460 -0.89 22.29 -18.70
CA PHE A 460 -0.12 22.69 -17.53
C PHE A 460 1.38 22.65 -17.84
N TYR A 461 2.12 23.62 -17.34
CA TYR A 461 3.57 23.67 -17.45
C TYR A 461 4.20 23.58 -16.08
N ILE A 462 5.18 22.69 -15.93
CA ILE A 462 6.00 22.62 -14.70
C ILE A 462 6.99 23.78 -14.72
N ASP A 463 7.03 24.59 -13.65
CA ASP A 463 7.99 25.67 -13.50
C ASP A 463 9.38 25.11 -13.13
N LYS A 464 10.18 24.86 -14.16
CA LYS A 464 11.54 24.32 -14.01
C LYS A 464 12.54 25.29 -13.36
N ASN A 465 12.20 26.57 -13.19
CA ASN A 465 13.06 27.51 -12.46
C ASN A 465 13.09 27.26 -10.95
N GLN A 466 12.18 26.42 -10.47
CA GLN A 466 12.09 25.97 -9.07
C GLN A 466 12.61 24.53 -8.92
N GLN A 467 13.55 24.10 -9.75
CA GLN A 467 13.95 22.71 -9.92
C GLN A 467 14.48 22.05 -8.63
N SER A 468 15.04 22.81 -7.69
CA SER A 468 15.43 22.29 -6.37
C SER A 468 14.27 21.68 -5.56
N TYR A 469 13.03 21.97 -5.97
CA TYR A 469 11.81 21.46 -5.33
C TYR A 469 11.25 20.19 -6.02
N TYR A 470 11.76 19.84 -7.20
CA TYR A 470 11.15 18.84 -8.07
C TYR A 470 11.97 17.57 -8.27
N ASP A 471 13.26 17.60 -7.99
CA ASP A 471 14.19 16.54 -8.42
C ASP A 471 13.85 15.13 -7.83
N ALA A 472 13.04 15.05 -6.77
CA ALA A 472 12.74 13.77 -6.15
C ALA A 472 11.26 13.33 -6.25
N TYR A 473 10.29 14.24 -6.45
CA TYR A 473 8.88 13.93 -6.19
C TYR A 473 7.89 14.63 -7.14
N VAL A 474 8.23 14.77 -8.41
CA VAL A 474 7.28 15.29 -9.41
C VAL A 474 6.20 14.23 -9.65
N PRO A 475 4.91 14.53 -9.41
CA PRO A 475 3.85 13.57 -9.66
C PRO A 475 3.73 13.28 -11.16
N GLU A 476 3.64 12.03 -11.53
CA GLU A 476 3.47 11.59 -12.92
C GLU A 476 2.07 11.91 -13.45
N ARG A 477 1.09 12.07 -12.56
CA ARG A 477 -0.32 12.30 -12.89
C ARG A 477 -0.90 13.37 -11.99
N LEU A 478 -1.83 14.15 -12.58
CA LEU A 478 -2.69 15.10 -11.85
C LEU A 478 -4.11 14.56 -11.80
N TYR A 479 -4.75 14.66 -10.64
CA TYR A 479 -6.17 14.39 -10.50
C TYR A 479 -6.98 15.67 -10.74
N LEU A 480 -7.82 15.64 -11.76
CA LEU A 480 -8.69 16.76 -12.12
C LEU A 480 -10.16 16.31 -12.06
N TYR A 481 -10.98 17.09 -11.38
CA TYR A 481 -12.40 16.78 -11.20
C TYR A 481 -13.25 18.05 -11.30
N ASN A 482 -14.53 17.87 -11.61
CA ASN A 482 -15.51 18.94 -11.58
C ASN A 482 -15.84 19.29 -10.12
N LEU A 483 -15.61 20.54 -9.71
CA LEU A 483 -15.79 20.96 -8.33
C LEU A 483 -17.24 20.87 -7.86
N ASP A 484 -18.23 21.09 -8.75
CA ASP A 484 -19.64 21.10 -8.40
C ASP A 484 -20.22 19.68 -8.24
N SER A 485 -19.80 18.72 -9.10
CA SER A 485 -20.28 17.33 -9.05
C SER A 485 -19.37 16.40 -8.25
N GLY A 486 -18.09 16.76 -8.04
CA GLY A 486 -17.06 15.89 -7.46
C GLY A 486 -16.56 14.80 -8.41
N GLU A 487 -17.07 14.74 -9.66
CA GLU A 487 -16.72 13.70 -10.61
C GLU A 487 -15.41 14.00 -11.33
N PRO A 488 -14.50 12.99 -11.49
CA PRO A 488 -13.29 13.15 -12.27
C PRO A 488 -13.60 13.43 -13.74
N ILE A 489 -12.67 14.07 -14.44
CA ILE A 489 -12.80 14.26 -15.89
C ILE A 489 -12.68 12.90 -16.61
N ASN A 490 -13.30 12.82 -17.80
CA ASN A 490 -13.33 11.58 -18.59
C ASN A 490 -11.93 11.04 -18.92
N ASP A 491 -10.97 11.91 -19.20
CA ASP A 491 -9.59 11.50 -19.52
C ASP A 491 -8.96 10.72 -18.37
N PHE A 492 -9.23 11.13 -17.13
CA PHE A 492 -8.77 10.40 -15.95
C PHE A 492 -9.44 9.03 -15.82
N ILE A 493 -10.73 8.93 -16.17
CA ILE A 493 -11.50 7.66 -16.08
C ILE A 493 -11.05 6.67 -17.17
N ILE A 494 -10.70 7.18 -18.36
CA ILE A 494 -10.32 6.35 -19.52
C ILE A 494 -8.84 5.94 -19.46
N ASP A 495 -8.03 6.69 -18.75
CA ASP A 495 -6.60 6.40 -18.61
C ASP A 495 -6.37 5.14 -17.76
N ASN A 496 -6.07 4.03 -18.45
CA ASN A 496 -5.78 2.74 -17.84
C ASN A 496 -4.30 2.56 -17.45
N THR A 497 -3.49 3.62 -17.48
CA THR A 497 -2.11 3.52 -17.02
C THR A 497 -2.09 3.26 -15.51
N ILE A 498 -1.50 2.15 -15.12
CA ILE A 498 -1.35 1.74 -13.71
C ILE A 498 0.08 2.05 -13.31
N ASN A 499 0.26 2.65 -12.13
CA ASN A 499 1.58 2.67 -11.52
C ASN A 499 1.88 1.26 -11.02
N THR A 500 2.73 0.53 -11.75
CA THR A 500 3.09 -0.86 -11.43
C THR A 500 3.83 -1.00 -10.09
N ARG A 501 4.38 0.10 -9.55
CA ARG A 501 5.02 0.11 -8.22
C ARG A 501 4.05 0.11 -7.04
N ALA A 502 2.75 0.39 -7.28
CA ALA A 502 1.76 0.52 -6.20
C ALA A 502 0.82 -0.69 -6.05
N THR A 503 1.07 -1.80 -6.73
CA THR A 503 0.11 -2.91 -6.82
C THR A 503 0.50 -4.16 -6.04
N ASN A 504 1.45 -4.10 -5.11
CA ASN A 504 1.75 -5.28 -4.26
C ASN A 504 1.58 -4.97 -2.79
#